data_d14418bd32a088d08d6d078bcf63b0f8
#
_entry.id   d14418bd32a088d08d6d078bcf63b0f8
#
_cell.length_a   1.000
_cell.length_b   1.000
_cell.length_c   1.000
_cell.angle_alpha   90.00
_cell.angle_beta   90.00
_cell.angle_gamma   90.00
#
_symmetry.space_group_name_H-M   'P 1'
#
loop_
_entity.id
_entity.type
_entity.pdbx_description
1 polymer ?
#
loop_
_entity_poly.entity_id
_entity_poly.type
_entity_poly.pdbx_seq_one_letter_code
_entity_poly.pdbx_strand_id
1 'polypeptide(L)'
;MAAMRRRWRRSQRTLDPRRLVFVDETAVSTSMTRRGGRSARGQRLVCKVPFGAWQSITMVAALRHDRMTAPMTLNGAMTADSFRSYIAQVLGPTLRRGDIVVMDNVPLHRTQAVREALERLGVSVPTFPAYSPDLNPIEQAIAKLKAHLRKLAPRSPQSLTAALRDGLQQFTPAECAAFLRHAGYGQPKRG
;
A
#
# COMPACT_ATOMS: atom_id res chain seq x y z
N MET A 1 -7.54 1.56 -22.30
CA MET A 1 -6.75 2.00 -21.12
C MET A 1 -6.68 3.53 -21.00
N ALA A 2 -6.24 4.29 -21.98
CA ALA A 2 -6.12 5.76 -21.89
C ALA A 2 -7.43 6.48 -21.53
N ALA A 3 -8.58 6.03 -22.05
CA ALA A 3 -9.88 6.62 -21.73
C ALA A 3 -10.27 6.45 -20.25
N MET A 4 -10.04 5.27 -19.66
CA MET A 4 -10.31 5.02 -18.24
C MET A 4 -9.42 5.89 -17.33
N ARG A 5 -8.14 6.03 -17.66
CA ARG A 5 -7.22 6.91 -16.91
C ARG A 5 -7.65 8.37 -16.99
N ARG A 6 -8.08 8.86 -18.19
CA ARG A 6 -8.61 10.23 -18.34
C ARG A 6 -9.88 10.43 -17.52
N ARG A 7 -10.82 9.46 -17.56
CA ARG A 7 -12.05 9.50 -16.75
C ARG A 7 -11.72 9.55 -15.26
N TRP A 8 -10.80 8.67 -14.80
CA TRP A 8 -10.36 8.65 -13.41
C TRP A 8 -9.76 9.97 -12.96
N ARG A 9 -8.83 10.54 -13.74
CA ARG A 9 -8.20 11.84 -13.43
C ARG A 9 -9.20 13.00 -13.36
N ARG A 10 -10.31 12.92 -14.07
CA ARG A 10 -11.40 13.90 -13.93
C ARG A 10 -12.16 13.70 -12.63
N SER A 11 -12.55 12.47 -12.32
CA SER A 11 -13.31 12.16 -11.10
C SER A 11 -12.50 12.34 -9.83
N GLN A 12 -11.18 12.03 -9.83
CA GLN A 12 -10.35 12.15 -8.63
C GLN A 12 -10.29 13.57 -8.05
N ARG A 13 -10.53 14.60 -8.87
CA ARG A 13 -10.59 16.01 -8.43
C ARG A 13 -11.85 16.34 -7.62
N THR A 14 -12.89 15.53 -7.72
CA THR A 14 -14.16 15.72 -7.00
C THR A 14 -14.25 14.83 -5.76
N LEU A 15 -13.33 13.88 -5.59
CA LEU A 15 -13.32 12.98 -4.46
C LEU A 15 -12.78 13.70 -3.21
N ASP A 16 -13.47 13.55 -2.08
CA ASP A 16 -12.96 14.01 -0.79
C ASP A 16 -11.82 13.10 -0.34
N PRO A 17 -10.57 13.60 -0.19
CA PRO A 17 -9.43 12.79 0.24
C PRO A 17 -9.63 12.12 1.61
N ARG A 18 -10.46 12.69 2.48
CA ARG A 18 -10.75 12.15 3.82
C ARG A 18 -11.54 10.86 3.77
N ARG A 19 -12.26 10.63 2.67
CA ARG A 19 -13.07 9.42 2.43
C ARG A 19 -12.31 8.34 1.66
N LEU A 20 -11.14 8.66 1.11
CA LEU A 20 -10.36 7.73 0.31
C LEU A 20 -9.59 6.74 1.19
N VAL A 21 -9.65 5.48 0.82
CA VAL A 21 -8.96 4.36 1.46
C VAL A 21 -8.31 3.53 0.35
N PHE A 22 -7.00 3.67 0.19
CA PHE A 22 -6.24 2.91 -0.81
C PHE A 22 -5.70 1.64 -0.18
N VAL A 23 -6.03 0.49 -0.75
CA VAL A 23 -5.61 -0.83 -0.27
C VAL A 23 -4.68 -1.46 -1.28
N ASP A 24 -3.58 -2.05 -0.80
CA ASP A 24 -2.63 -2.74 -1.66
C ASP A 24 -1.85 -3.81 -0.88
N GLU A 25 -1.29 -4.79 -1.60
CA GLU A 25 -0.44 -5.82 -1.05
C GLU A 25 1.00 -5.64 -1.50
N THR A 26 1.90 -6.09 -0.65
CA THR A 26 3.32 -6.13 -1.01
C THR A 26 4.04 -7.29 -0.36
N ALA A 27 4.90 -7.96 -1.13
CA ALA A 27 5.83 -8.92 -0.59
C ALA A 27 7.05 -8.21 -0.02
N VAL A 28 7.47 -8.66 1.17
CA VAL A 28 8.71 -8.29 1.85
C VAL A 28 9.45 -9.54 2.29
N SER A 29 10.77 -9.50 2.39
CA SER A 29 11.55 -10.70 2.72
C SER A 29 12.76 -10.39 3.61
N THR A 30 13.26 -11.42 4.27
CA THR A 30 14.50 -11.37 5.07
C THR A 30 15.76 -11.16 4.23
N SER A 31 15.66 -11.25 2.89
CA SER A 31 16.75 -10.93 1.95
C SER A 31 16.91 -9.44 1.67
N MET A 32 15.98 -8.59 2.13
CA MET A 32 16.01 -7.16 1.82
C MET A 32 17.28 -6.51 2.37
N THR A 33 18.02 -5.83 1.47
CA THR A 33 19.23 -5.07 1.80
C THR A 33 19.20 -3.72 1.08
N ARG A 34 20.09 -2.82 1.48
CA ARG A 34 20.31 -1.58 0.73
C ARG A 34 20.74 -1.92 -0.71
N ARG A 35 20.14 -1.25 -1.69
CA ARG A 35 20.41 -1.47 -3.13
C ARG A 35 21.61 -0.65 -3.63
N GLY A 36 22.10 0.29 -2.83
CA GLY A 36 23.21 1.16 -3.18
C GLY A 36 23.70 1.92 -1.97
N GLY A 37 24.82 2.60 -2.12
CA GLY A 37 25.46 3.44 -1.11
C GLY A 37 26.42 4.43 -1.80
N ARG A 38 27.20 5.15 -1.00
CA ARG A 38 28.23 6.07 -1.47
C ARG A 38 29.59 5.59 -0.97
N SER A 39 30.62 5.68 -1.83
CA SER A 39 32.02 5.51 -1.49
C SER A 39 32.82 6.73 -1.98
N ALA A 40 34.05 6.87 -1.52
CA ALA A 40 34.94 7.87 -2.05
C ALA A 40 35.13 7.72 -3.57
N ARG A 41 35.39 8.84 -4.26
CA ARG A 41 35.63 8.82 -5.72
C ARG A 41 36.79 7.84 -6.05
N GLY A 42 36.58 6.97 -7.01
CA GLY A 42 37.56 5.96 -7.42
C GLY A 42 37.58 4.69 -6.55
N GLN A 43 36.77 4.61 -5.50
CA GLN A 43 36.66 3.41 -4.67
C GLN A 43 35.38 2.62 -4.99
N ARG A 44 35.52 1.29 -5.11
CA ARG A 44 34.37 0.39 -5.28
C ARG A 44 33.62 0.28 -3.96
N LEU A 45 32.29 0.51 -4.02
CA LEU A 45 31.42 0.20 -2.89
C LEU A 45 31.29 -1.32 -2.73
N VAL A 46 31.75 -1.85 -1.59
CA VAL A 46 31.59 -3.26 -1.23
C VAL A 46 30.63 -3.34 -0.04
N CYS A 47 29.63 -4.19 -0.17
CA CYS A 47 28.66 -4.46 0.90
C CYS A 47 28.44 -5.97 1.03
N LYS A 48 28.53 -6.47 2.25
CA LYS A 48 28.17 -7.86 2.55
C LYS A 48 26.65 -7.99 2.52
N VAL A 49 26.15 -8.93 1.74
CA VAL A 49 24.72 -9.29 1.70
C VAL A 49 24.55 -10.68 2.30
N PRO A 50 23.42 -10.95 2.99
CA PRO A 50 23.18 -12.28 3.52
C PRO A 50 23.01 -13.27 2.38
N PHE A 51 23.56 -14.45 2.57
CA PHE A 51 23.41 -15.59 1.67
C PHE A 51 22.69 -16.71 2.44
N GLY A 52 21.76 -17.41 1.77
CA GLY A 52 21.02 -18.52 2.38
C GLY A 52 19.54 -18.51 2.03
N ALA A 53 18.77 -19.34 2.73
CA ALA A 53 17.31 -19.40 2.55
C ALA A 53 16.64 -18.12 3.07
N TRP A 54 15.83 -17.51 2.22
CA TRP A 54 15.03 -16.34 2.61
C TRP A 54 13.61 -16.73 2.90
N GLN A 55 13.00 -15.97 3.80
CA GLN A 55 11.58 -16.07 4.07
C GLN A 55 10.88 -14.80 3.59
N SER A 56 9.77 -14.99 2.89
CA SER A 56 8.94 -13.90 2.40
C SER A 56 7.60 -13.92 3.11
N ILE A 57 7.11 -12.75 3.46
CA ILE A 57 5.76 -12.54 3.97
C ILE A 57 5.04 -11.54 3.07
N THR A 58 3.75 -11.72 2.90
CA THR A 58 2.88 -10.73 2.26
C THR A 58 2.33 -9.81 3.34
N MET A 59 2.45 -8.51 3.11
CA MET A 59 1.78 -7.49 3.90
C MET A 59 0.68 -6.87 3.05
N VAL A 60 -0.52 -6.74 3.60
CA VAL A 60 -1.58 -5.89 3.07
C VAL A 60 -1.83 -4.76 4.07
N ALA A 61 -2.10 -3.57 3.57
CA ALA A 61 -2.43 -2.41 4.40
C ALA A 61 -3.31 -1.43 3.61
N ALA A 62 -3.83 -0.45 4.33
CA ALA A 62 -4.58 0.64 3.73
C ALA A 62 -3.94 2.00 4.05
N LEU A 63 -3.96 2.91 3.07
CA LEU A 63 -3.56 4.31 3.22
C LEU A 63 -4.80 5.19 3.25
N ARG A 64 -4.93 5.99 4.28
CA ARG A 64 -5.85 7.13 4.38
C ARG A 64 -5.10 8.45 4.26
N HIS A 65 -5.82 9.56 4.21
CA HIS A 65 -5.22 10.90 4.11
C HIS A 65 -4.37 11.28 5.33
N ASP A 66 -4.57 10.63 6.47
CA ASP A 66 -3.95 10.96 7.75
C ASP A 66 -3.11 9.83 8.36
N ARG A 67 -3.16 8.60 7.83
CA ARG A 67 -2.44 7.45 8.39
C ARG A 67 -2.40 6.24 7.48
N MET A 68 -1.46 5.35 7.77
CA MET A 68 -1.56 3.93 7.40
C MET A 68 -2.46 3.21 8.40
N THR A 69 -3.30 2.29 7.92
CA THR A 69 -4.26 1.55 8.76
C THR A 69 -4.47 0.12 8.25
N ALA A 70 -5.16 -0.68 9.04
CA ALA A 70 -5.54 -2.05 8.70
C ALA A 70 -4.36 -2.92 8.20
N PRO A 71 -3.17 -2.91 8.85
CA PRO A 71 -2.09 -3.78 8.42
C PRO A 71 -2.36 -5.23 8.81
N MET A 72 -2.12 -6.15 7.88
CA MET A 72 -2.10 -7.59 8.13
C MET A 72 -0.91 -8.21 7.41
N THR A 73 -0.29 -9.21 8.02
CA THR A 73 0.77 -10.00 7.41
C THR A 73 0.36 -11.47 7.32
N LEU A 74 0.78 -12.14 6.28
CA LEU A 74 0.56 -13.59 6.09
C LEU A 74 1.78 -14.23 5.45
N ASN A 75 1.96 -15.52 5.72
CA ASN A 75 2.97 -16.32 5.06
C ASN A 75 2.46 -16.74 3.67
N GLY A 76 3.29 -16.55 2.65
CA GLY A 76 2.93 -16.87 1.27
C GLY A 76 2.11 -15.78 0.57
N ALA A 77 1.51 -16.15 -0.56
CA ALA A 77 0.71 -15.25 -1.39
C ALA A 77 -0.70 -15.01 -0.81
N MET A 78 -1.25 -13.83 -1.06
CA MET A 78 -2.64 -13.52 -0.77
C MET A 78 -3.56 -14.37 -1.63
N THR A 79 -4.53 -15.05 -1.02
CA THR A 79 -5.61 -15.79 -1.70
C THR A 79 -6.92 -15.02 -1.61
N ALA A 80 -7.91 -15.40 -2.41
CA ALA A 80 -9.24 -14.78 -2.36
C ALA A 80 -9.89 -14.93 -0.97
N ASP A 81 -9.70 -16.08 -0.32
CA ASP A 81 -10.23 -16.33 1.03
C ASP A 81 -9.51 -15.52 2.11
N SER A 82 -8.17 -15.44 2.05
CA SER A 82 -7.41 -14.60 2.98
C SER A 82 -7.73 -13.12 2.79
N PHE A 83 -7.95 -12.67 1.55
CA PHE A 83 -8.35 -11.30 1.28
C PHE A 83 -9.78 -11.00 1.77
N ARG A 84 -10.70 -11.93 1.61
CA ARG A 84 -12.06 -11.84 2.17
C ARG A 84 -12.02 -11.72 3.70
N SER A 85 -11.20 -12.56 4.35
CA SER A 85 -11.00 -12.49 5.80
C SER A 85 -10.38 -11.15 6.23
N TYR A 86 -9.42 -10.63 5.46
CA TYR A 86 -8.84 -9.30 5.67
C TYR A 86 -9.92 -8.20 5.60
N ILE A 87 -10.77 -8.22 4.58
CA ILE A 87 -11.88 -7.27 4.45
C ILE A 87 -12.81 -7.34 5.67
N ALA A 88 -13.19 -8.54 6.09
CA ALA A 88 -14.16 -8.71 7.16
C ALA A 88 -13.60 -8.37 8.55
N GLN A 89 -12.38 -8.78 8.84
CA GLN A 89 -11.84 -8.78 10.20
C GLN A 89 -10.87 -7.63 10.48
N VAL A 90 -10.20 -7.09 9.46
CA VAL A 90 -9.12 -6.10 9.63
C VAL A 90 -9.47 -4.76 9.00
N LEU A 91 -9.85 -4.73 7.72
CA LEU A 91 -10.18 -3.50 7.03
C LEU A 91 -11.55 -2.96 7.45
N GLY A 92 -12.58 -3.83 7.43
CA GLY A 92 -13.98 -3.46 7.69
C GLY A 92 -14.19 -2.66 8.97
N PRO A 93 -13.63 -3.08 10.13
CA PRO A 93 -13.73 -2.33 11.39
C PRO A 93 -13.14 -0.90 11.32
N THR A 94 -12.27 -0.61 10.35
CA THR A 94 -11.66 0.72 10.15
C THR A 94 -12.43 1.60 9.17
N LEU A 95 -13.38 1.02 8.43
CA LEU A 95 -14.17 1.72 7.43
C LEU A 95 -15.37 2.45 8.06
N ARG A 96 -15.76 3.54 7.40
CA ARG A 96 -16.93 4.33 7.75
C ARG A 96 -17.89 4.36 6.56
N ARG A 97 -19.18 4.44 6.85
CA ARG A 97 -20.18 4.63 5.79
C ARG A 97 -19.84 5.85 4.93
N GLY A 98 -19.82 5.64 3.61
CA GLY A 98 -19.45 6.65 2.64
C GLY A 98 -17.95 6.77 2.37
N ASP A 99 -17.11 5.90 2.94
CA ASP A 99 -15.72 5.74 2.48
C ASP A 99 -15.67 5.22 1.03
N ILE A 100 -14.58 5.51 0.37
CA ILE A 100 -14.32 5.11 -1.01
C ILE A 100 -13.07 4.23 -0.99
N VAL A 101 -13.27 2.91 -1.09
CA VAL A 101 -12.18 1.93 -1.10
C VAL A 101 -11.64 1.77 -2.51
N VAL A 102 -10.38 2.09 -2.70
CA VAL A 102 -9.67 2.00 -3.98
C VAL A 102 -8.66 0.87 -3.90
N MET A 103 -8.79 -0.09 -4.77
CA MET A 103 -7.90 -1.25 -4.91
C MET A 103 -7.47 -1.37 -6.36
N ASP A 104 -6.34 -2.01 -6.61
CA ASP A 104 -5.92 -2.33 -7.96
C ASP A 104 -6.88 -3.34 -8.62
N ASN A 105 -6.70 -3.57 -9.90
CA ASN A 105 -7.64 -4.33 -10.71
C ASN A 105 -7.27 -5.81 -10.82
N VAL A 106 -6.65 -6.40 -9.78
CA VAL A 106 -6.33 -7.84 -9.77
C VAL A 106 -7.59 -8.70 -9.56
N PRO A 107 -7.63 -9.94 -10.11
CA PRO A 107 -8.81 -10.79 -10.04
C PRO A 107 -9.33 -11.05 -8.62
N LEU A 108 -8.44 -11.22 -7.65
CA LEU A 108 -8.84 -11.51 -6.26
C LEU A 108 -9.62 -10.37 -5.59
N HIS A 109 -9.36 -9.10 -5.96
CA HIS A 109 -10.09 -7.92 -5.45
C HIS A 109 -11.46 -7.73 -6.10
N ARG A 110 -11.71 -8.42 -7.22
CA ARG A 110 -12.92 -8.27 -8.04
C ARG A 110 -13.95 -9.37 -7.80
N THR A 111 -13.71 -10.26 -6.86
CA THR A 111 -14.66 -11.31 -6.54
C THR A 111 -15.98 -10.72 -6.04
N GLN A 112 -17.09 -11.35 -6.39
CA GLN A 112 -18.42 -10.91 -5.95
C GLN A 112 -18.50 -10.85 -4.41
N ALA A 113 -17.92 -11.84 -3.73
CA ALA A 113 -17.90 -11.89 -2.27
C ALA A 113 -17.20 -10.68 -1.62
N VAL A 114 -16.10 -10.18 -2.22
CA VAL A 114 -15.41 -8.97 -1.74
C VAL A 114 -16.28 -7.74 -1.95
N ARG A 115 -16.90 -7.59 -3.11
CA ARG A 115 -17.81 -6.48 -3.41
C ARG A 115 -19.00 -6.44 -2.45
N GLU A 116 -19.70 -7.55 -2.28
CA GLU A 116 -20.84 -7.67 -1.36
C GLU A 116 -20.44 -7.36 0.09
N ALA A 117 -19.25 -7.81 0.53
CA ALA A 117 -18.76 -7.53 1.86
C ALA A 117 -18.55 -6.01 2.08
N LEU A 118 -17.99 -5.32 1.09
CA LEU A 118 -17.75 -3.87 1.16
C LEU A 118 -19.06 -3.08 1.00
N GLU A 119 -19.96 -3.49 0.12
CA GLU A 119 -21.27 -2.85 -0.09
C GLU A 119 -22.12 -2.90 1.20
N ARG A 120 -22.08 -4.03 1.93
CA ARG A 120 -22.77 -4.15 3.24
C ARG A 120 -22.25 -3.15 4.27
N LEU A 121 -21.01 -2.71 4.17
CA LEU A 121 -20.44 -1.66 5.02
C LEU A 121 -20.81 -0.24 4.56
N GLY A 122 -21.55 -0.10 3.47
CA GLY A 122 -21.98 1.18 2.91
C GLY A 122 -20.83 2.02 2.34
N VAL A 123 -19.79 1.35 1.82
CA VAL A 123 -18.65 1.99 1.15
C VAL A 123 -18.72 1.82 -0.36
N SER A 124 -18.14 2.76 -1.09
CA SER A 124 -18.04 2.70 -2.56
C SER A 124 -16.74 2.03 -2.98
N VAL A 125 -16.78 1.20 -4.03
CA VAL A 125 -15.61 0.54 -4.61
C VAL A 125 -15.56 0.87 -6.11
N PRO A 126 -15.01 2.02 -6.48
CA PRO A 126 -14.90 2.40 -7.89
C PRO A 126 -13.88 1.54 -8.62
N THR A 127 -14.12 1.29 -9.92
CA THR A 127 -13.17 0.56 -10.76
C THR A 127 -11.93 1.41 -11.01
N PHE A 128 -10.79 0.98 -10.46
CA PHE A 128 -9.51 1.64 -10.65
C PHE A 128 -8.93 1.31 -12.04
N PRO A 129 -8.27 2.26 -12.73
CA PRO A 129 -7.66 1.98 -14.02
C PRO A 129 -6.50 0.98 -13.88
N ALA A 130 -6.50 -0.06 -14.71
CA ALA A 130 -5.40 -1.02 -14.74
C ALA A 130 -4.07 -0.33 -15.12
N TYR A 131 -2.96 -0.87 -14.62
CA TYR A 131 -1.59 -0.38 -14.88
C TYR A 131 -1.42 1.13 -14.59
N SER A 132 -1.92 1.58 -13.44
CA SER A 132 -1.90 3.00 -13.07
C SER A 132 -1.28 3.25 -11.68
N PRO A 133 -0.06 2.79 -11.40
CA PRO A 133 0.57 2.96 -10.09
C PRO A 133 0.79 4.44 -9.74
N ASP A 134 0.95 5.32 -10.76
CA ASP A 134 1.05 6.77 -10.60
C ASP A 134 -0.22 7.43 -10.01
N LEU A 135 -1.35 6.76 -10.11
CA LEU A 135 -2.62 7.20 -9.53
C LEU A 135 -2.90 6.52 -8.18
N ASN A 136 -2.04 5.60 -7.75
CA ASN A 136 -2.19 4.85 -6.50
C ASN A 136 -1.21 5.37 -5.43
N PRO A 137 -1.63 6.25 -4.49
CA PRO A 137 -0.74 6.88 -3.53
C PRO A 137 -0.12 5.90 -2.53
N ILE A 138 -0.74 4.74 -2.28
CA ILE A 138 -0.21 3.73 -1.35
C ILE A 138 1.10 3.12 -1.86
N GLU A 139 1.35 3.11 -3.16
CA GLU A 139 2.60 2.66 -3.75
C GLU A 139 3.81 3.46 -3.24
N GLN A 140 3.64 4.77 -3.05
CA GLN A 140 4.69 5.63 -2.47
C GLN A 140 4.91 5.32 -1.00
N ALA A 141 3.84 5.08 -0.24
CA ALA A 141 3.92 4.65 1.15
C ALA A 141 4.63 3.29 1.28
N ILE A 142 4.27 2.33 0.44
CA ILE A 142 4.93 1.02 0.36
C ILE A 142 6.42 1.17 -0.03
N ALA A 143 6.74 2.04 -0.96
CA ALA A 143 8.14 2.31 -1.35
C ALA A 143 8.95 2.88 -0.17
N LYS A 144 8.41 3.82 0.61
CA LYS A 144 9.02 4.34 1.85
C LYS A 144 9.23 3.21 2.87
N LEU A 145 8.20 2.40 3.12
CA LEU A 145 8.28 1.28 4.05
C LEU A 145 9.35 0.27 3.62
N LYS A 146 9.41 -0.09 2.34
CA LYS A 146 10.46 -0.97 1.80
C LYS A 146 11.86 -0.36 1.93
N ALA A 147 12.02 0.95 1.79
CA ALA A 147 13.29 1.63 2.01
C ALA A 147 13.72 1.53 3.49
N HIS A 148 12.79 1.71 4.42
CA HIS A 148 13.01 1.52 5.86
C HIS A 148 13.46 0.09 6.17
N LEU A 149 12.76 -0.93 5.67
CA LEU A 149 13.12 -2.33 5.84
C LEU A 149 14.52 -2.66 5.30
N ARG A 150 14.86 -2.13 4.11
CA ARG A 150 16.20 -2.29 3.52
C ARG A 150 17.30 -1.64 4.38
N LYS A 151 16.99 -0.54 5.07
CA LYS A 151 17.92 0.12 5.99
C LYS A 151 18.17 -0.72 7.24
N LEU A 152 17.10 -1.29 7.82
CA LEU A 152 17.18 -2.16 9.00
C LEU A 152 17.72 -3.54 8.68
N ALA A 153 17.49 -4.03 7.46
CA ALA A 153 17.93 -5.34 6.97
C ALA A 153 17.57 -6.50 7.92
N PRO A 154 16.29 -6.70 8.29
CA PRO A 154 15.87 -7.77 9.19
C PRO A 154 16.20 -9.15 8.61
N ARG A 155 16.65 -10.10 9.45
CA ARG A 155 17.17 -11.42 9.03
C ARG A 155 16.32 -12.60 9.51
N SER A 156 15.26 -12.35 10.26
CA SER A 156 14.30 -13.37 10.68
C SER A 156 12.88 -12.87 10.45
N PRO A 157 11.87 -13.76 10.35
CA PRO A 157 10.46 -13.36 10.25
C PRO A 157 10.02 -12.47 11.40
N GLN A 158 10.48 -12.77 12.61
CA GLN A 158 10.15 -12.01 13.81
C GLN A 158 10.71 -10.58 13.73
N SER A 159 11.99 -10.42 13.36
CA SER A 159 12.59 -9.10 13.16
C SER A 159 11.97 -8.34 11.97
N LEU A 160 11.56 -9.05 10.91
CA LEU A 160 10.86 -8.46 9.77
C LEU A 160 9.47 -7.93 10.16
N THR A 161 8.71 -8.71 10.94
CA THR A 161 7.40 -8.29 11.44
C THR A 161 7.52 -7.11 12.41
N ALA A 162 8.50 -7.12 13.31
CA ALA A 162 8.79 -5.98 14.18
C ALA A 162 9.14 -4.72 13.39
N ALA A 163 10.07 -4.84 12.42
CA ALA A 163 10.45 -3.73 11.55
C ALA A 163 9.30 -3.18 10.70
N LEU A 164 8.37 -4.04 10.26
CA LEU A 164 7.13 -3.60 9.58
C LEU A 164 6.26 -2.75 10.50
N ARG A 165 6.03 -3.22 11.74
CA ARG A 165 5.23 -2.50 12.73
C ARG A 165 5.83 -1.12 13.03
N ASP A 166 7.13 -1.07 13.28
CA ASP A 166 7.84 0.19 13.56
C ASP A 166 7.80 1.12 12.35
N GLY A 167 8.00 0.58 11.15
CA GLY A 167 7.93 1.34 9.90
C GLY A 167 6.55 1.94 9.63
N LEU A 168 5.48 1.23 9.96
CA LEU A 168 4.11 1.72 9.81
C LEU A 168 3.78 2.86 10.78
N GLN A 169 4.39 2.87 11.98
CA GLN A 169 4.22 3.96 12.95
C GLN A 169 4.93 5.27 12.56
N GLN A 170 5.85 5.23 11.60
CA GLN A 170 6.61 6.41 11.14
C GLN A 170 5.86 7.26 10.11
N PHE A 171 4.63 6.88 9.74
CA PHE A 171 3.83 7.66 8.80
C PHE A 171 3.07 8.77 9.54
N THR A 172 3.41 10.01 9.22
CA THR A 172 2.70 11.17 9.77
C THR A 172 1.48 11.53 8.92
N PRO A 173 0.46 12.20 9.49
CA PRO A 173 -0.68 12.69 8.73
C PRO A 173 -0.27 13.59 7.55
N ALA A 174 0.74 14.44 7.74
CA ALA A 174 1.25 15.34 6.70
C ALA A 174 1.83 14.58 5.50
N GLU A 175 2.58 13.49 5.76
CA GLU A 175 3.14 12.63 4.70
C GLU A 175 2.03 11.87 3.96
N CYS A 176 1.09 11.27 4.69
CA CYS A 176 -0.03 10.56 4.08
C CYS A 176 -0.83 11.49 3.15
N ALA A 177 -1.15 12.71 3.61
CA ALA A 177 -1.78 13.72 2.78
C ALA A 177 -0.90 14.13 1.58
N ALA A 178 0.43 14.17 1.72
CA ALA A 178 1.34 14.47 0.63
C ALA A 178 1.34 13.38 -0.45
N PHE A 179 1.28 12.08 -0.10
CA PHE A 179 1.14 11.00 -1.05
C PHE A 179 -0.15 11.11 -1.87
N LEU A 180 -1.27 11.41 -1.21
CA LEU A 180 -2.54 11.62 -1.91
C LEU A 180 -2.44 12.81 -2.89
N ARG A 181 -1.90 13.95 -2.44
CA ARG A 181 -1.72 15.13 -3.31
C ARG A 181 -0.81 14.85 -4.50
N HIS A 182 0.29 14.13 -4.29
CA HIS A 182 1.21 13.74 -5.37
C HIS A 182 0.52 12.87 -6.43
N ALA A 183 -0.33 11.94 -6.03
CA ALA A 183 -1.13 11.13 -6.93
C ALA A 183 -2.33 11.89 -7.56
N GLY A 184 -2.54 13.17 -7.21
CA GLY A 184 -3.55 14.05 -7.81
C GLY A 184 -4.87 14.14 -7.04
N TYR A 185 -4.93 13.65 -5.80
CA TYR A 185 -6.11 13.77 -4.93
C TYR A 185 -6.02 15.00 -4.03
N GLY A 186 -7.13 15.70 -3.84
CA GLY A 186 -7.18 16.87 -2.94
C GLY A 186 -6.39 18.09 -3.42
N GLN A 187 -6.12 18.21 -4.70
CA GLN A 187 -5.61 19.45 -5.27
C GLN A 187 -6.74 20.50 -5.30
N PRO A 188 -6.46 21.76 -4.91
CA PRO A 188 -7.43 22.82 -5.05
C PRO A 188 -7.85 22.94 -6.53
N LYS A 189 -9.13 23.20 -6.77
CA LYS A 189 -9.60 23.54 -8.12
C LYS A 189 -8.76 24.74 -8.58
N ARG A 190 -7.98 24.57 -9.64
CA ARG A 190 -7.44 25.73 -10.36
C ARG A 190 -8.65 26.43 -10.94
N GLY A 191 -8.94 27.60 -10.40
CA GLY A 191 -9.92 28.52 -10.97
C GLY A 191 -9.53 28.95 -12.38
#